data_5672c20d6ffa5bfcfc28e9cda024a476
#
_entry.id   5672c20d6ffa5bfcfc28e9cda024a476
#
_cell.length_a   1.000
_cell.length_b   1.000
_cell.length_c   1.000
_cell.angle_alpha   90.00
_cell.angle_beta   90.00
_cell.angle_gamma   90.00
#
_symmetry.space_group_name_H-M   'P 1'
#
loop_
_entity.id
_entity.type
_entity.pdbx_description
1 polymer ?
#
loop_
_entity_poly.entity_id
_entity_poly.type
_entity_poly.pdbx_seq_one_letter_code
_entity_poly.pdbx_strand_id
1 'polypeptide(L)'
;MLIERNQQAPMSDEYPLMAFIANEGVAPKGERYDRSALVTDTVNKLYKKTEKGDFIYSSNNLETGSIGLNKYGKACISPVYSIFEPTGIADSDFLGRRLVRKDFINAMVKWRQGVIYGQWRIHESDFLKIEIPVPSVEEQRKIGAYLDQLDNLITLHQRQPFLHSTPEISLTVQLIHPFYTSSWEQRKFSELVQIERGGSPRPIDDFITDAPNGLNWIKIGDAPTQGNYITKTAEKIRPEGLSKTREVHPGDLILSNSMSFGKPYIMGIDGCIHDGWLLIRNTYGVFDLTFLCHLLGTPQMLSQYRSLAAGSTVNNLNKELVGNTVVTIPSITEQRVLGDYLEQLDNLITLHQRKGKAAVTGCSNDANNSKGVYCKARDFGYKCYKKVKSQQIRCLIAVFIFFV
;
A
#
# COMPACT_ATOMS: atom_id res chain seq x y z
N MET A 1 12.33 -21.14 0.97
CA MET A 1 11.30 -20.47 1.78
C MET A 1 10.07 -21.33 1.99
N LEU A 2 9.74 -22.21 1.09
CA LEU A 2 8.62 -23.15 1.17
C LEU A 2 9.11 -24.58 0.96
N ILE A 3 8.46 -25.53 1.62
CA ILE A 3 8.68 -26.98 1.44
C ILE A 3 7.31 -27.61 1.13
N GLU A 4 7.27 -28.57 0.21
CA GLU A 4 6.04 -29.28 -0.12
C GLU A 4 5.53 -30.10 1.09
N ARG A 5 4.24 -29.93 1.43
CA ARG A 5 3.52 -30.79 2.37
C ARG A 5 2.65 -31.77 1.59
N ASN A 6 3.10 -33.00 1.49
CA ASN A 6 2.40 -34.05 0.72
C ASN A 6 1.87 -35.19 1.59
N GLN A 7 1.49 -34.91 2.84
CA GLN A 7 0.89 -35.86 3.74
C GLN A 7 -0.57 -36.09 3.39
N GLN A 8 -0.94 -37.36 3.20
CA GLN A 8 -2.32 -37.79 2.94
C GLN A 8 -2.82 -38.72 4.05
N ALA A 9 -4.06 -38.52 4.47
CA ALA A 9 -4.73 -39.34 5.45
C ALA A 9 -6.27 -39.27 5.26
N PRO A 10 -7.02 -40.21 5.82
CA PRO A 10 -8.46 -40.03 6.02
C PRO A 10 -8.73 -38.82 6.92
N MET A 11 -9.92 -38.24 6.81
CA MET A 11 -10.36 -37.19 7.74
C MET A 11 -10.41 -37.70 9.17
N SER A 12 -10.19 -36.84 10.16
CA SER A 12 -10.28 -37.10 11.57
C SER A 12 -10.79 -35.88 12.32
N ASP A 13 -11.10 -36.03 13.62
CA ASP A 13 -11.49 -34.89 14.46
C ASP A 13 -10.39 -33.83 14.55
N GLU A 14 -9.11 -34.26 14.54
CA GLU A 14 -7.97 -33.35 14.53
C GLU A 14 -7.78 -32.64 13.17
N TYR A 15 -8.10 -33.36 12.07
CA TYR A 15 -8.01 -32.84 10.70
C TYR A 15 -9.36 -32.99 10.01
N PRO A 16 -10.33 -32.09 10.30
CA PRO A 16 -11.65 -32.13 9.71
C PRO A 16 -11.60 -31.85 8.20
N LEU A 17 -12.55 -32.42 7.48
CA LEU A 17 -12.64 -32.21 6.03
C LEU A 17 -13.22 -30.82 5.71
N MET A 18 -12.38 -29.98 5.13
CA MET A 18 -12.69 -28.60 4.74
C MET A 18 -12.67 -28.40 3.23
N ALA A 19 -13.19 -27.27 2.77
CA ALA A 19 -13.05 -26.79 1.39
C ALA A 19 -11.95 -25.74 1.32
N PHE A 20 -11.27 -25.63 0.16
CA PHE A 20 -10.51 -24.45 -0.20
C PHE A 20 -11.37 -23.59 -1.11
N ILE A 21 -11.83 -22.45 -0.58
CA ILE A 21 -12.75 -21.54 -1.27
C ILE A 21 -11.92 -20.43 -1.93
N ALA A 22 -12.20 -20.15 -3.20
CA ALA A 22 -11.49 -19.13 -3.96
C ALA A 22 -11.56 -17.75 -3.25
N ASN A 23 -10.43 -17.07 -3.13
CA ASN A 23 -10.24 -15.79 -2.43
C ASN A 23 -10.51 -15.79 -0.91
N GLU A 24 -10.98 -16.88 -0.33
CA GLU A 24 -11.30 -17.01 1.09
C GLU A 24 -10.30 -17.93 1.82
N GLY A 25 -9.83 -18.97 1.13
CA GLY A 25 -8.91 -19.96 1.69
C GLY A 25 -9.62 -21.20 2.24
N VAL A 26 -9.03 -21.83 3.28
CA VAL A 26 -9.60 -23.01 3.92
C VAL A 26 -10.76 -22.61 4.83
N ALA A 27 -11.94 -23.18 4.56
CA ALA A 27 -13.15 -22.90 5.31
C ALA A 27 -14.08 -24.14 5.39
N PRO A 28 -15.03 -24.18 6.35
CA PRO A 28 -16.04 -25.23 6.40
C PRO A 28 -16.81 -25.36 5.10
N LYS A 29 -17.10 -26.57 4.68
CA LYS A 29 -17.98 -26.81 3.55
C LYS A 29 -19.38 -26.32 3.90
N GLY A 30 -19.82 -25.24 3.23
CA GLY A 30 -21.21 -24.83 3.30
C GLY A 30 -22.11 -25.79 2.50
N GLU A 31 -23.43 -25.69 2.69
CA GLU A 31 -24.44 -26.53 2.01
C GLU A 31 -24.26 -26.57 0.47
N ARG A 32 -23.75 -25.50 -0.12
CA ARG A 32 -23.46 -25.37 -1.57
C ARG A 32 -22.39 -26.33 -2.09
N TYR A 33 -21.55 -26.86 -1.23
CA TYR A 33 -20.43 -27.75 -1.58
C TYR A 33 -20.59 -29.16 -1.00
N ASP A 34 -21.75 -29.46 -0.41
CA ASP A 34 -22.02 -30.80 0.07
C ASP A 34 -22.27 -31.75 -1.10
N ARG A 35 -21.26 -32.55 -1.41
CA ARG A 35 -21.32 -33.66 -2.39
C ARG A 35 -21.24 -35.00 -1.66
N SER A 36 -21.62 -35.08 -0.41
CA SER A 36 -21.60 -36.32 0.38
C SER A 36 -22.40 -37.43 -0.29
N ALA A 37 -23.50 -37.08 -0.96
CA ALA A 37 -24.32 -38.05 -1.72
C ALA A 37 -23.64 -38.64 -2.98
N LEU A 38 -22.52 -38.05 -3.46
CA LEU A 38 -21.79 -38.51 -4.66
C LEU A 38 -20.51 -39.30 -4.31
N VAL A 39 -20.17 -39.45 -3.06
CA VAL A 39 -18.94 -40.12 -2.61
C VAL A 39 -19.30 -41.40 -1.91
N THR A 40 -19.04 -42.54 -2.54
CA THR A 40 -19.39 -43.90 -2.06
C THR A 40 -18.58 -44.39 -0.86
N ASP A 41 -17.36 -43.83 -0.64
CA ASP A 41 -16.53 -44.16 0.54
C ASP A 41 -15.88 -42.85 1.06
N THR A 42 -16.49 -42.26 2.09
CA THR A 42 -15.98 -41.07 2.75
C THR A 42 -14.99 -41.39 3.88
N VAL A 43 -14.98 -42.61 4.40
CA VAL A 43 -14.24 -43.00 5.60
C VAL A 43 -12.77 -43.30 5.26
N ASN A 44 -12.51 -44.01 4.16
CA ASN A 44 -11.16 -44.46 3.78
C ASN A 44 -10.51 -43.55 2.73
N LYS A 45 -11.23 -42.55 2.22
CA LYS A 45 -10.71 -41.63 1.21
C LYS A 45 -9.57 -40.79 1.76
N LEU A 46 -8.45 -40.79 1.05
CA LEU A 46 -7.29 -40.01 1.40
C LEU A 46 -7.45 -38.52 0.95
N TYR A 47 -7.13 -37.63 1.86
CA TYR A 47 -7.13 -36.17 1.68
C TYR A 47 -5.75 -35.62 2.04
N LYS A 48 -5.35 -34.48 1.44
CA LYS A 48 -4.12 -33.81 1.83
C LYS A 48 -4.32 -33.05 3.14
N LYS A 49 -3.41 -33.23 4.09
CA LYS A 49 -3.35 -32.47 5.34
C LYS A 49 -2.79 -31.09 5.12
N THR A 50 -3.35 -30.11 5.79
CA THR A 50 -2.86 -28.74 5.83
C THR A 50 -2.97 -28.16 7.22
N GLU A 51 -2.09 -27.20 7.54
CA GLU A 51 -2.03 -26.52 8.83
C GLU A 51 -2.05 -25.00 8.65
N LYS A 52 -2.28 -24.28 9.74
CA LYS A 52 -2.28 -22.83 9.72
C LYS A 52 -0.95 -22.29 9.20
N GLY A 53 -1.01 -21.38 8.23
CA GLY A 53 0.16 -20.78 7.61
C GLY A 53 0.66 -21.49 6.35
N ASP A 54 0.11 -22.66 6.01
CA ASP A 54 0.42 -23.35 4.76
C ASP A 54 -0.07 -22.51 3.55
N PHE A 55 0.75 -22.46 2.51
CA PHE A 55 0.39 -21.88 1.22
C PHE A 55 -0.19 -22.95 0.31
N ILE A 56 -1.33 -22.67 -0.31
CA ILE A 56 -2.12 -23.63 -1.08
C ILE A 56 -2.47 -23.04 -2.45
N TYR A 57 -2.39 -23.85 -3.51
CA TYR A 57 -2.93 -23.46 -4.81
C TYR A 57 -3.55 -24.63 -5.59
N SER A 58 -4.43 -24.31 -6.55
CA SER A 58 -4.88 -25.20 -7.61
C SER A 58 -4.39 -24.69 -8.95
N SER A 59 -3.66 -25.52 -9.70
CA SER A 59 -3.12 -25.17 -11.03
C SER A 59 -4.18 -24.79 -12.05
N ASN A 60 -5.40 -25.32 -11.92
CA ASN A 60 -6.51 -25.07 -12.83
C ASN A 60 -7.17 -23.71 -12.63
N ASN A 61 -7.21 -23.22 -11.38
CA ASN A 61 -8.04 -22.09 -11.00
C ASN A 61 -7.21 -20.97 -10.33
N LEU A 62 -5.95 -20.79 -10.75
CA LEU A 62 -5.05 -19.76 -10.19
C LEU A 62 -5.61 -18.35 -10.36
N GLU A 63 -6.05 -18.02 -11.60
CA GLU A 63 -6.52 -16.68 -11.93
C GLU A 63 -7.89 -16.38 -11.33
N THR A 64 -8.64 -17.40 -10.93
CA THR A 64 -9.96 -17.26 -10.29
C THR A 64 -9.90 -17.28 -8.76
N GLY A 65 -8.68 -17.22 -8.20
CA GLY A 65 -8.48 -17.08 -6.75
C GLY A 65 -8.29 -18.39 -5.98
N SER A 66 -8.11 -19.53 -6.64
CA SER A 66 -7.76 -20.79 -5.94
C SER A 66 -6.28 -20.84 -5.58
N ILE A 67 -5.84 -19.84 -4.85
CA ILE A 67 -4.47 -19.64 -4.36
C ILE A 67 -4.51 -18.79 -3.08
N GLY A 68 -3.78 -19.17 -2.04
CA GLY A 68 -3.75 -18.42 -0.78
C GLY A 68 -3.22 -19.19 0.41
N LEU A 69 -3.39 -18.62 1.61
CA LEU A 69 -3.00 -19.24 2.86
C LEU A 69 -4.14 -20.03 3.50
N ASN A 70 -3.76 -21.08 4.25
CA ASN A 70 -4.61 -21.66 5.26
C ASN A 70 -4.57 -20.76 6.53
N LYS A 71 -5.62 -19.97 6.76
CA LYS A 71 -5.81 -19.18 7.98
C LYS A 71 -6.68 -19.91 9.03
N TYR A 72 -7.31 -21.03 8.65
CA TYR A 72 -8.21 -21.80 9.50
C TYR A 72 -7.46 -22.59 10.59
N GLY A 73 -6.53 -23.44 10.20
CA GLY A 73 -5.81 -24.33 11.10
C GLY A 73 -5.63 -25.73 10.53
N LYS A 74 -5.59 -26.75 11.38
CA LYS A 74 -5.51 -28.16 10.95
C LYS A 74 -6.75 -28.55 10.17
N ALA A 75 -6.56 -29.06 8.96
CA ALA A 75 -7.64 -29.49 8.07
C ALA A 75 -7.19 -30.54 7.06
N CYS A 76 -8.14 -31.29 6.54
CA CYS A 76 -8.00 -32.09 5.34
C CYS A 76 -8.70 -31.41 4.16
N ILE A 77 -8.01 -31.33 3.00
CA ILE A 77 -8.58 -30.78 1.77
C ILE A 77 -8.39 -31.73 0.59
N SER A 78 -9.07 -31.44 -0.52
CA SER A 78 -9.00 -32.28 -1.72
C SER A 78 -7.56 -32.47 -2.21
N PRO A 79 -7.16 -33.66 -2.67
CA PRO A 79 -5.82 -33.96 -3.18
C PRO A 79 -5.41 -33.16 -4.42
N VAL A 80 -6.33 -32.47 -5.08
CA VAL A 80 -6.07 -31.66 -6.27
C VAL A 80 -5.27 -30.38 -5.98
N TYR A 81 -5.15 -30.00 -4.71
CA TYR A 81 -4.37 -28.85 -4.28
C TYR A 81 -2.91 -29.20 -4.02
N SER A 82 -2.01 -28.29 -4.37
CA SER A 82 -0.61 -28.32 -3.95
C SER A 82 -0.47 -27.50 -2.68
N ILE A 83 0.20 -28.05 -1.65
CA ILE A 83 0.32 -27.48 -0.31
C ILE A 83 1.79 -27.33 0.05
N PHE A 84 2.16 -26.18 0.62
CA PHE A 84 3.52 -25.86 1.00
C PHE A 84 3.56 -25.25 2.38
N GLU A 85 4.42 -25.75 3.24
CA GLU A 85 4.70 -25.16 4.55
C GLU A 85 5.82 -24.13 4.46
N PRO A 86 5.75 -23.02 5.21
CA PRO A 86 6.82 -22.03 5.28
C PRO A 86 8.01 -22.54 6.09
N THR A 87 9.22 -22.18 5.64
CA THR A 87 10.45 -22.45 6.40
C THR A 87 10.78 -21.28 7.34
N GLY A 88 11.75 -21.46 8.25
CA GLY A 88 12.16 -20.44 9.22
C GLY A 88 12.66 -19.10 8.63
N ILE A 89 12.91 -19.04 7.30
CA ILE A 89 13.29 -17.81 6.58
C ILE A 89 12.11 -17.14 5.87
N ALA A 90 10.89 -17.56 6.17
CA ALA A 90 9.67 -17.05 5.55
C ALA A 90 8.61 -16.74 6.61
N ASP A 91 7.97 -15.59 6.46
CA ASP A 91 6.77 -15.25 7.21
C ASP A 91 5.53 -15.60 6.38
N SER A 92 4.59 -16.36 6.97
CA SER A 92 3.41 -16.87 6.27
C SER A 92 2.51 -15.76 5.76
N ASP A 93 2.21 -14.76 6.58
CA ASP A 93 1.30 -13.67 6.21
C ASP A 93 1.88 -12.81 5.10
N PHE A 94 3.18 -12.52 5.18
CA PHE A 94 3.89 -11.84 4.10
C PHE A 94 3.87 -12.66 2.80
N LEU A 95 4.19 -13.98 2.87
CA LEU A 95 4.18 -14.85 1.69
C LEU A 95 2.78 -14.99 1.10
N GLY A 96 1.76 -15.18 1.93
CA GLY A 96 0.38 -15.28 1.48
C GLY A 96 -0.05 -14.06 0.66
N ARG A 97 0.33 -12.86 1.08
CA ARG A 97 0.06 -11.61 0.35
C ARG A 97 0.94 -11.46 -0.90
N ARG A 98 2.20 -11.94 -0.84
CA ARG A 98 3.15 -11.82 -1.96
C ARG A 98 2.83 -12.77 -3.10
N LEU A 99 2.43 -14.01 -2.79
CA LEU A 99 2.28 -15.08 -3.76
C LEU A 99 0.90 -15.09 -4.45
N VAL A 100 -0.11 -14.38 -3.92
CA VAL A 100 -1.42 -14.21 -4.60
C VAL A 100 -1.43 -13.04 -5.60
N ARG A 101 -0.35 -12.31 -5.78
CA ARG A 101 -0.27 -11.18 -6.69
C ARG A 101 -0.21 -11.61 -8.14
N LYS A 102 -0.80 -10.79 -9.02
CA LYS A 102 -0.86 -11.04 -10.47
C LYS A 102 0.51 -11.27 -11.10
N ASP A 103 1.55 -10.54 -10.66
CA ASP A 103 2.91 -10.71 -11.17
C ASP A 103 3.46 -12.11 -10.87
N PHE A 104 3.18 -12.64 -9.67
CA PHE A 104 3.58 -13.99 -9.30
C PHE A 104 2.71 -15.07 -9.97
N ILE A 105 1.41 -14.89 -10.00
CA ILE A 105 0.50 -15.80 -10.72
C ILE A 105 0.92 -15.89 -12.20
N ASN A 106 1.24 -14.78 -12.84
CA ASN A 106 1.73 -14.78 -14.22
C ASN A 106 3.09 -15.53 -14.38
N ALA A 107 3.93 -15.50 -13.36
CA ALA A 107 5.16 -16.32 -13.35
C ALA A 107 4.83 -17.81 -13.22
N MET A 108 3.87 -18.18 -12.35
CA MET A 108 3.41 -19.57 -12.21
C MET A 108 2.78 -20.12 -13.48
N VAL A 109 1.98 -19.33 -14.17
CA VAL A 109 1.28 -19.76 -15.42
C VAL A 109 2.28 -20.18 -16.51
N LYS A 110 3.48 -19.64 -16.55
CA LYS A 110 4.56 -20.04 -17.49
C LYS A 110 5.02 -21.48 -17.29
N TRP A 111 4.82 -22.05 -16.11
CA TRP A 111 5.18 -23.42 -15.77
C TRP A 111 4.01 -24.40 -15.93
N ARG A 112 2.86 -23.95 -16.40
CA ARG A 112 1.72 -24.83 -16.67
C ARG A 112 2.02 -25.81 -17.78
N GLN A 113 1.71 -27.06 -17.50
CA GLN A 113 1.76 -28.14 -18.48
C GLN A 113 0.34 -28.60 -18.73
N GLY A 114 -0.01 -28.81 -20.01
CA GLY A 114 -1.29 -29.40 -20.39
C GLY A 114 -1.30 -30.88 -20.04
N VAL A 115 -2.37 -31.33 -19.43
CA VAL A 115 -2.63 -32.76 -19.17
C VAL A 115 -3.90 -33.19 -19.88
N ILE A 116 -4.13 -34.50 -19.97
CA ILE A 116 -5.28 -35.11 -20.59
C ILE A 116 -6.58 -34.52 -19.96
N TYR A 117 -7.61 -34.29 -20.80
CA TYR A 117 -8.92 -33.71 -20.42
C TYR A 117 -8.92 -32.20 -20.09
N GLY A 118 -7.99 -31.42 -20.65
CA GLY A 118 -8.03 -29.95 -20.52
C GLY A 118 -7.70 -29.41 -19.13
N GLN A 119 -7.15 -30.21 -18.26
CA GLN A 119 -6.65 -29.76 -16.97
C GLN A 119 -5.22 -29.24 -17.07
N TRP A 120 -4.92 -28.18 -16.31
CA TRP A 120 -3.59 -27.63 -16.18
C TRP A 120 -2.90 -28.16 -14.93
N ARG A 121 -1.60 -28.41 -15.02
CA ARG A 121 -0.78 -28.79 -13.88
C ARG A 121 0.48 -27.95 -13.84
N ILE A 122 0.87 -27.52 -12.63
CA ILE A 122 2.18 -27.00 -12.30
C ILE A 122 2.77 -27.99 -11.30
N HIS A 123 3.87 -28.61 -11.65
CA HIS A 123 4.54 -29.53 -10.73
C HIS A 123 5.08 -28.75 -9.52
N GLU A 124 4.98 -29.34 -8.35
CA GLU A 124 5.42 -28.74 -7.09
C GLU A 124 6.92 -28.39 -7.14
N SER A 125 7.72 -29.23 -7.78
CA SER A 125 9.15 -28.98 -8.02
C SER A 125 9.42 -27.76 -8.93
N ASP A 126 8.53 -27.48 -9.90
CA ASP A 126 8.67 -26.32 -10.79
C ASP A 126 8.20 -25.04 -10.08
N PHE A 127 7.15 -25.12 -9.28
CA PHE A 127 6.74 -24.00 -8.42
C PHE A 127 7.89 -23.58 -7.49
N LEU A 128 8.60 -24.51 -6.87
CA LEU A 128 9.71 -24.23 -5.95
C LEU A 128 10.95 -23.61 -6.64
N LYS A 129 11.06 -23.70 -7.96
CA LYS A 129 12.11 -23.02 -8.75
C LYS A 129 11.84 -21.54 -9.02
N ILE A 130 10.62 -21.05 -8.76
CA ILE A 130 10.25 -19.66 -9.02
C ILE A 130 10.93 -18.76 -8.00
N GLU A 131 11.89 -17.96 -8.46
CA GLU A 131 12.61 -17.02 -7.61
C GLU A 131 11.82 -15.73 -7.43
N ILE A 132 11.72 -15.26 -6.18
CA ILE A 132 11.12 -13.98 -5.82
C ILE A 132 12.06 -13.18 -4.92
N PRO A 133 12.19 -11.87 -5.14
CA PRO A 133 12.90 -11.02 -4.19
C PRO A 133 12.04 -10.82 -2.93
N VAL A 134 12.65 -11.09 -1.79
CA VAL A 134 12.00 -10.91 -0.47
C VAL A 134 12.94 -10.18 0.49
N PRO A 135 12.38 -9.43 1.45
CA PRO A 135 13.16 -8.82 2.53
C PRO A 135 13.60 -9.86 3.57
N SER A 136 14.35 -9.41 4.59
CA SER A 136 14.66 -10.25 5.75
C SER A 136 13.39 -10.73 6.45
N VAL A 137 13.43 -11.86 7.15
CA VAL A 137 12.25 -12.42 7.84
C VAL A 137 11.68 -11.47 8.89
N GLU A 138 12.53 -10.70 9.57
CA GLU A 138 12.09 -9.66 10.51
C GLU A 138 11.27 -8.57 9.81
N GLU A 139 11.71 -8.15 8.64
CA GLU A 139 11.01 -7.15 7.84
C GLU A 139 9.74 -7.72 7.21
N GLN A 140 9.74 -9.00 6.81
CA GLN A 140 8.53 -9.71 6.37
C GLN A 140 7.45 -9.69 7.45
N ARG A 141 7.81 -10.00 8.71
CA ARG A 141 6.89 -9.97 9.85
C ARG A 141 6.32 -8.58 10.09
N LYS A 142 7.16 -7.54 10.05
CA LYS A 142 6.70 -6.16 10.20
C LYS A 142 5.70 -5.79 9.09
N ILE A 143 6.01 -6.10 7.85
CA ILE A 143 5.12 -5.83 6.70
C ILE A 143 3.80 -6.61 6.84
N GLY A 144 3.87 -7.90 7.20
CA GLY A 144 2.69 -8.75 7.41
C GLY A 144 1.78 -8.16 8.48
N ALA A 145 2.34 -7.88 9.66
CA ALA A 145 1.59 -7.32 10.79
C ALA A 145 0.90 -5.98 10.45
N TYR A 146 1.58 -5.06 9.74
CA TYR A 146 0.97 -3.82 9.31
C TYR A 146 -0.19 -4.02 8.34
N LEU A 147 -0.04 -4.90 7.38
CA LEU A 147 -1.09 -5.19 6.42
C LEU A 147 -2.29 -5.88 7.07
N ASP A 148 -2.06 -6.76 8.07
CA ASP A 148 -3.15 -7.38 8.84
C ASP A 148 -3.93 -6.35 9.68
N GLN A 149 -3.24 -5.38 10.28
CA GLN A 149 -3.90 -4.30 11.00
C GLN A 149 -4.76 -3.46 10.06
N LEU A 150 -4.29 -3.15 8.85
CA LEU A 150 -5.07 -2.43 7.84
C LEU A 150 -6.30 -3.23 7.38
N ASP A 151 -6.16 -4.54 7.14
CA ASP A 151 -7.30 -5.40 6.78
C ASP A 151 -8.34 -5.48 7.90
N ASN A 152 -7.89 -5.52 9.17
CA ASN A 152 -8.78 -5.49 10.32
C ASN A 152 -9.56 -4.17 10.39
N LEU A 153 -8.89 -3.02 10.19
CA LEU A 153 -9.55 -1.72 10.15
C LEU A 153 -10.59 -1.66 9.02
N ILE A 154 -10.27 -2.11 7.81
CA ILE A 154 -11.20 -2.20 6.68
C ILE A 154 -12.42 -3.04 7.05
N THR A 155 -12.20 -4.23 7.60
CA THR A 155 -13.27 -5.16 7.97
C THR A 155 -14.19 -4.57 9.04
N LEU A 156 -13.64 -3.89 10.01
CA LEU A 156 -14.38 -3.24 11.07
C LEU A 156 -15.27 -2.11 10.51
N HIS A 157 -14.74 -1.28 9.64
CA HIS A 157 -15.50 -0.21 8.98
C HIS A 157 -16.65 -0.75 8.11
N GLN A 158 -16.41 -1.82 7.37
CA GLN A 158 -17.45 -2.45 6.55
C GLN A 158 -18.60 -3.04 7.36
N ARG A 159 -18.36 -3.39 8.64
CA ARG A 159 -19.39 -3.95 9.55
C ARG A 159 -20.21 -2.87 10.29
N GLN A 160 -19.76 -1.63 10.31
CA GLN A 160 -20.44 -0.54 11.04
C GLN A 160 -21.94 -0.35 10.69
N PRO A 161 -22.39 -0.41 9.43
CA PRO A 161 -23.82 -0.26 9.11
C PRO A 161 -24.73 -1.28 9.79
N PHE A 162 -24.19 -2.45 10.15
CA PHE A 162 -24.96 -3.53 10.80
C PHE A 162 -24.97 -3.47 12.33
N LEU A 163 -24.05 -2.74 12.96
CA LEU A 163 -23.90 -2.68 14.41
C LEU A 163 -24.74 -1.57 15.08
N HIS A 164 -25.23 -0.61 14.32
CA HIS A 164 -26.10 0.47 14.86
C HIS A 164 -27.52 0.02 15.26
N SER A 165 -27.86 -1.24 15.04
CA SER A 165 -29.23 -1.76 15.31
C SER A 165 -29.44 -2.35 16.70
N THR A 166 -28.40 -2.50 17.55
CA THR A 166 -28.54 -3.02 18.91
C THR A 166 -27.70 -2.25 19.93
N PRO A 167 -28.34 -1.58 20.94
CA PRO A 167 -27.65 -0.73 21.91
C PRO A 167 -26.63 -1.45 22.81
N GLU A 168 -26.82 -2.73 23.08
CA GLU A 168 -25.96 -3.51 23.98
C GLU A 168 -24.59 -3.88 23.38
N ILE A 169 -24.50 -4.04 22.06
CA ILE A 169 -23.25 -4.37 21.37
C ILE A 169 -22.37 -3.12 21.27
N SER A 170 -22.96 -1.93 21.19
CA SER A 170 -22.25 -0.65 21.11
C SER A 170 -21.34 -0.42 22.33
N LEU A 171 -21.79 -0.77 23.53
CA LEU A 171 -21.04 -0.52 24.77
C LEU A 171 -19.84 -1.48 24.91
N THR A 172 -19.99 -2.73 24.52
CA THR A 172 -18.94 -3.74 24.58
C THR A 172 -17.83 -3.48 23.55
N VAL A 173 -18.21 -3.00 22.37
CA VAL A 173 -17.26 -2.63 21.30
C VAL A 173 -16.49 -1.36 21.67
N GLN A 174 -17.10 -0.38 22.30
CA GLN A 174 -16.44 0.85 22.79
C GLN A 174 -15.42 0.57 23.89
N LEU A 175 -15.62 -0.47 24.71
CA LEU A 175 -14.68 -0.86 25.78
C LEU A 175 -13.48 -1.66 25.27
N ILE A 176 -13.64 -2.36 24.15
CA ILE A 176 -12.58 -3.23 23.59
C ILE A 176 -11.72 -2.51 22.53
N HIS A 177 -12.27 -1.47 21.86
CA HIS A 177 -11.55 -0.73 20.83
C HIS A 177 -11.79 0.79 20.96
N PRO A 178 -10.80 1.55 21.44
CA PRO A 178 -10.89 3.02 21.52
C PRO A 178 -10.98 3.73 20.16
N PHE A 179 -10.96 2.98 19.05
CA PHE A 179 -11.02 3.48 17.67
C PHE A 179 -12.43 3.49 17.05
N TYR A 180 -13.43 3.05 17.81
CA TYR A 180 -14.82 3.07 17.36
C TYR A 180 -15.53 4.36 17.77
N THR A 181 -15.31 5.42 16.98
CA THR A 181 -16.09 6.64 17.24
C THR A 181 -16.44 7.34 15.95
N SER A 182 -17.51 7.24 15.41
CA SER A 182 -18.13 8.06 14.37
C SER A 182 -18.00 7.59 12.92
N SER A 183 -19.09 7.71 12.19
CA SER A 183 -19.13 7.70 10.73
C SER A 183 -18.17 8.75 10.19
N TRP A 184 -17.42 8.41 9.16
CA TRP A 184 -16.57 9.36 8.44
C TRP A 184 -17.43 10.48 7.84
N GLU A 185 -17.04 11.71 8.10
CA GLU A 185 -17.77 12.88 7.69
C GLU A 185 -17.31 13.37 6.32
N GLN A 186 -18.25 13.62 5.43
CA GLN A 186 -18.00 14.21 4.13
C GLN A 186 -18.12 15.74 4.21
N ARG A 187 -17.04 16.45 3.88
CA ARG A 187 -16.97 17.90 3.97
C ARG A 187 -16.28 18.51 2.77
N LYS A 188 -16.64 19.75 2.46
CA LYS A 188 -15.93 20.56 1.48
C LYS A 188 -14.58 21.00 2.05
N PHE A 189 -13.49 20.83 1.30
CA PHE A 189 -12.14 21.02 1.84
C PHE A 189 -11.89 22.47 2.30
N SER A 190 -12.46 23.48 1.59
CA SER A 190 -12.37 24.90 1.98
C SER A 190 -13.03 25.23 3.34
N GLU A 191 -13.89 24.38 3.88
CA GLU A 191 -14.48 24.55 5.21
C GLU A 191 -13.57 24.11 6.34
N LEU A 192 -12.52 23.36 6.01
CA LEU A 192 -11.68 22.64 6.96
C LEU A 192 -10.25 23.21 7.06
N VAL A 193 -9.82 23.95 6.02
CA VAL A 193 -8.45 24.49 5.93
C VAL A 193 -8.45 25.86 5.27
N GLN A 194 -7.39 26.63 5.50
CA GLN A 194 -7.11 27.85 4.77
C GLN A 194 -6.15 27.51 3.61
N ILE A 195 -6.49 27.99 2.40
CA ILE A 195 -5.70 27.75 1.19
C ILE A 195 -5.21 29.07 0.62
N GLU A 196 -3.89 29.20 0.44
CA GLU A 196 -3.25 30.38 -0.13
C GLU A 196 -2.37 29.99 -1.31
N ARG A 197 -2.23 30.87 -2.29
CA ARG A 197 -1.29 30.68 -3.40
C ARG A 197 0.06 31.30 -3.04
N GLY A 198 1.14 30.59 -3.32
CA GLY A 198 2.49 31.14 -3.31
C GLY A 198 2.64 32.29 -4.30
N GLY A 199 3.75 32.99 -4.24
CA GLY A 199 4.02 34.12 -5.11
C GLY A 199 5.50 34.21 -5.44
N SER A 200 5.83 34.95 -6.51
CA SER A 200 7.21 35.19 -6.93
C SER A 200 7.47 36.68 -7.07
N PRO A 201 8.46 37.25 -6.35
CA PRO A 201 8.87 38.61 -6.60
C PRO A 201 9.41 38.76 -8.02
N ARG A 202 9.15 39.88 -8.64
CA ARG A 202 9.56 40.12 -10.04
C ARG A 202 10.25 41.48 -10.17
N PRO A 203 11.34 41.58 -10.98
CA PRO A 203 12.07 40.42 -11.56
C PRO A 203 12.74 39.59 -10.48
N ILE A 204 12.76 38.27 -10.61
CA ILE A 204 13.25 37.36 -9.54
C ILE A 204 14.76 37.52 -9.31
N ASP A 205 15.53 37.80 -10.35
CA ASP A 205 16.99 37.92 -10.30
C ASP A 205 17.43 39.03 -9.34
N ASP A 206 16.62 40.08 -9.17
CA ASP A 206 16.90 41.21 -8.24
C ASP A 206 16.77 40.76 -6.75
N PHE A 207 16.08 39.65 -6.52
CA PHE A 207 15.79 39.15 -5.18
C PHE A 207 16.62 37.92 -4.80
N ILE A 208 17.21 37.20 -5.75
CA ILE A 208 18.09 36.05 -5.42
C ILE A 208 19.31 36.58 -4.64
N THR A 209 19.69 35.82 -3.60
CA THR A 209 20.81 36.20 -2.73
C THR A 209 21.46 35.01 -2.06
N ASP A 210 22.79 35.07 -1.86
CA ASP A 210 23.55 34.13 -1.05
C ASP A 210 23.81 34.69 0.36
N ALA A 211 23.23 35.85 0.71
CA ALA A 211 23.43 36.49 2.02
C ALA A 211 22.96 35.56 3.16
N PRO A 212 23.65 35.57 4.32
CA PRO A 212 23.28 34.72 5.45
C PRO A 212 21.86 34.92 5.97
N ASN A 213 21.32 36.16 5.87
CA ASN A 213 19.96 36.51 6.25
C ASN A 213 18.92 36.28 5.16
N GLY A 214 19.31 35.68 4.02
CA GLY A 214 18.40 35.33 2.94
C GLY A 214 17.37 34.29 3.38
N LEU A 215 16.12 34.43 2.94
CA LEU A 215 15.02 33.52 3.19
C LEU A 215 15.09 32.35 2.22
N ASN A 216 14.89 31.11 2.70
CA ASN A 216 14.82 29.94 1.84
C ASN A 216 13.71 30.11 0.79
N TRP A 217 14.05 29.93 -0.49
CA TRP A 217 13.15 30.06 -1.64
C TRP A 217 12.75 28.69 -2.14
N ILE A 218 11.53 28.25 -1.82
CA ILE A 218 11.05 26.90 -2.13
C ILE A 218 10.43 26.85 -3.53
N LYS A 219 11.13 26.23 -4.46
CA LYS A 219 10.67 25.98 -5.83
C LYS A 219 10.19 24.55 -6.01
N ILE A 220 9.47 24.25 -7.09
CA ILE A 220 9.03 22.88 -7.41
C ILE A 220 10.21 21.90 -7.53
N GLY A 221 11.36 22.37 -8.01
CA GLY A 221 12.58 21.57 -8.14
C GLY A 221 13.21 21.13 -6.81
N ASP A 222 12.91 21.81 -5.71
CA ASP A 222 13.41 21.46 -4.37
C ASP A 222 12.64 20.28 -3.74
N ALA A 223 11.50 19.94 -4.33
CA ALA A 223 10.69 18.83 -3.86
C ALA A 223 11.45 17.49 -3.97
N PRO A 224 11.49 16.68 -2.91
CA PRO A 224 12.23 15.44 -2.93
C PRO A 224 11.60 14.42 -3.89
N THR A 225 12.43 13.65 -4.55
CA THR A 225 11.96 12.52 -5.39
C THR A 225 11.37 11.39 -4.55
N GLN A 226 11.73 11.30 -3.27
CA GLN A 226 11.28 10.29 -2.31
C GLN A 226 10.97 10.97 -0.97
N GLY A 227 9.89 10.51 -0.32
CA GLY A 227 9.39 11.11 0.91
C GLY A 227 8.50 12.32 0.67
N ASN A 228 7.98 12.85 1.78
CA ASN A 228 6.96 13.90 1.79
C ASN A 228 7.44 15.19 2.45
N TYR A 229 8.71 15.27 2.90
CA TYR A 229 9.25 16.43 3.61
C TYR A 229 10.22 17.24 2.74
N ILE A 230 10.04 18.56 2.67
CA ILE A 230 11.01 19.48 2.08
C ILE A 230 11.88 20.02 3.21
N THR A 231 13.17 19.65 3.21
CA THR A 231 14.12 19.97 4.28
C THR A 231 15.29 20.86 3.83
N LYS A 232 15.34 21.20 2.53
CA LYS A 232 16.39 22.05 1.97
C LYS A 232 15.90 22.70 0.68
N THR A 233 16.49 23.84 0.34
CA THR A 233 16.30 24.56 -0.92
C THR A 233 17.64 24.80 -1.60
N ALA A 234 17.59 25.05 -2.90
CA ALA A 234 18.79 25.41 -3.67
C ALA A 234 19.09 26.90 -3.61
N GLU A 235 18.09 27.75 -3.41
CA GLU A 235 18.21 29.19 -3.51
C GLU A 235 17.58 29.91 -2.30
N LYS A 236 18.00 31.16 -2.11
CA LYS A 236 17.43 32.09 -1.13
C LYS A 236 17.03 33.39 -1.82
N ILE A 237 16.08 34.11 -1.23
CA ILE A 237 15.71 35.46 -1.64
C ILE A 237 15.95 36.45 -0.50
N ARG A 238 16.13 37.72 -0.88
CA ARG A 238 16.23 38.83 0.07
C ARG A 238 14.94 38.98 0.87
N PRO A 239 15.01 39.39 2.16
CA PRO A 239 13.83 39.56 3.02
C PRO A 239 12.78 40.53 2.41
N GLU A 240 13.19 41.52 1.62
CA GLU A 240 12.31 42.47 0.97
C GLU A 240 11.33 41.80 -0.04
N GLY A 241 11.68 40.62 -0.53
CA GLY A 241 10.83 39.82 -1.40
C GLY A 241 9.66 39.15 -0.67
N LEU A 242 9.67 39.03 0.66
CA LEU A 242 8.69 38.30 1.46
C LEU A 242 7.25 38.80 1.21
N SER A 243 7.05 40.10 1.09
CA SER A 243 5.72 40.70 0.85
C SER A 243 5.05 40.26 -0.46
N LYS A 244 5.84 39.72 -1.40
CA LYS A 244 5.39 39.23 -2.72
C LYS A 244 5.28 37.71 -2.81
N THR A 245 5.52 37.00 -1.69
CA THR A 245 5.47 35.52 -1.59
C THR A 245 4.49 35.10 -0.50
N ARG A 246 4.60 33.83 -0.05
CA ARG A 246 3.94 33.33 1.16
C ARG A 246 4.99 32.66 2.03
N GLU A 247 5.06 33.11 3.28
CA GLU A 247 5.91 32.53 4.29
C GLU A 247 5.37 31.15 4.72
N VAL A 248 6.27 30.21 4.93
CA VAL A 248 5.97 28.86 5.39
C VAL A 248 6.92 28.46 6.52
N HIS A 249 6.40 27.63 7.41
CA HIS A 249 7.10 27.15 8.61
C HIS A 249 7.10 25.61 8.65
N PRO A 250 8.00 24.99 9.44
CA PRO A 250 7.94 23.55 9.68
C PRO A 250 6.54 23.11 10.16
N GLY A 251 5.98 22.09 9.48
CA GLY A 251 4.63 21.61 9.72
C GLY A 251 3.56 22.21 8.79
N ASP A 252 3.85 23.27 8.03
CA ASP A 252 2.95 23.71 6.96
C ASP A 252 2.90 22.66 5.83
N LEU A 253 1.74 22.50 5.22
CA LEU A 253 1.56 21.61 4.07
C LEU A 253 1.45 22.42 2.79
N ILE A 254 2.21 22.02 1.76
CA ILE A 254 2.15 22.65 0.44
C ILE A 254 1.77 21.64 -0.64
N LEU A 255 1.01 22.08 -1.62
CA LEU A 255 0.50 21.27 -2.72
C LEU A 255 1.00 21.84 -4.05
N SER A 256 1.59 20.98 -4.90
CA SER A 256 2.04 21.40 -6.23
C SER A 256 0.87 21.72 -7.15
N ASN A 257 0.85 22.93 -7.73
CA ASN A 257 -0.23 23.36 -8.62
C ASN A 257 0.03 23.10 -10.11
N SER A 258 1.29 22.80 -10.49
CA SER A 258 1.71 22.59 -11.88
C SER A 258 2.56 21.34 -12.03
N MET A 259 3.70 21.33 -12.62
CA MET A 259 4.61 20.22 -12.99
C MET A 259 4.40 18.85 -12.30
N SER A 260 4.35 18.82 -10.96
CA SER A 260 4.02 17.61 -10.14
C SER A 260 2.57 17.67 -9.67
N PHE A 261 1.65 18.02 -10.52
CA PHE A 261 0.24 18.32 -10.30
C PHE A 261 -0.41 17.53 -9.16
N GLY A 262 -0.84 18.26 -8.12
CA GLY A 262 -1.56 17.70 -6.97
C GLY A 262 -0.70 16.86 -6.02
N LYS A 263 0.62 16.97 -6.03
CA LYS A 263 1.46 16.27 -5.07
C LYS A 263 1.66 17.11 -3.81
N PRO A 264 1.29 16.60 -2.63
CA PRO A 264 1.48 17.28 -1.35
C PRO A 264 2.87 17.04 -0.76
N TYR A 265 3.33 18.04 0.04
CA TYR A 265 4.56 17.96 0.83
C TYR A 265 4.40 18.70 2.15
N ILE A 266 5.13 18.26 3.16
CA ILE A 266 5.22 18.89 4.49
C ILE A 266 6.51 19.70 4.54
N MET A 267 6.43 20.92 5.02
CA MET A 267 7.60 21.76 5.23
C MET A 267 8.39 21.31 6.46
N GLY A 268 9.69 21.13 6.31
CA GLY A 268 10.63 20.83 7.38
C GLY A 268 11.58 21.99 7.70
N ILE A 269 11.44 23.11 7.00
CA ILE A 269 12.25 24.34 7.15
C ILE A 269 11.38 25.57 7.02
N ASP A 270 11.83 26.68 7.61
CA ASP A 270 11.28 28.00 7.37
C ASP A 270 11.68 28.52 5.99
N GLY A 271 10.79 29.31 5.36
CA GLY A 271 11.08 29.93 4.06
C GLY A 271 9.87 30.58 3.44
N CYS A 272 9.91 30.75 2.13
CA CYS A 272 8.82 31.30 1.34
C CYS A 272 8.65 30.53 0.03
N ILE A 273 7.41 30.38 -0.44
CA ILE A 273 7.05 29.51 -1.55
C ILE A 273 6.79 30.26 -2.85
N HIS A 274 7.32 29.67 -3.92
CA HIS A 274 7.09 30.07 -5.31
C HIS A 274 5.60 29.93 -5.71
N ASP A 275 5.16 30.68 -6.74
CA ASP A 275 3.79 30.65 -7.25
C ASP A 275 3.33 29.31 -7.87
N GLY A 276 4.24 28.34 -7.99
CA GLY A 276 3.96 26.93 -8.31
C GLY A 276 3.36 26.12 -7.16
N TRP A 277 3.20 26.72 -5.98
CA TRP A 277 2.69 26.05 -4.78
C TRP A 277 1.37 26.64 -4.29
N LEU A 278 0.55 25.80 -3.68
CA LEU A 278 -0.56 26.19 -2.81
C LEU A 278 -0.18 25.83 -1.37
N LEU A 279 -0.28 26.77 -0.46
CA LEU A 279 -0.13 26.57 0.97
C LEU A 279 -1.47 26.15 1.55
N ILE A 280 -1.46 25.08 2.35
CA ILE A 280 -2.64 24.54 3.02
C ILE A 280 -2.37 24.58 4.53
N ARG A 281 -3.09 25.43 5.25
CA ARG A 281 -2.98 25.57 6.70
C ARG A 281 -4.16 24.93 7.39
N ASN A 282 -3.86 24.01 8.30
CA ASN A 282 -4.83 23.35 9.18
C ASN A 282 -5.19 24.25 10.37
N THR A 283 -5.70 25.44 10.07
CA THR A 283 -5.96 26.51 11.05
C THR A 283 -6.99 26.08 12.11
N TYR A 284 -7.90 25.19 11.74
CA TYR A 284 -8.98 24.73 12.63
C TYR A 284 -8.61 23.48 13.43
N GLY A 285 -7.43 22.91 13.24
CA GLY A 285 -6.97 21.70 13.94
C GLY A 285 -7.77 20.44 13.63
N VAL A 286 -8.46 20.39 12.48
CA VAL A 286 -9.33 19.29 12.08
C VAL A 286 -8.54 18.08 11.63
N PHE A 287 -7.32 18.29 11.14
CA PHE A 287 -6.52 17.24 10.54
C PHE A 287 -5.27 16.89 11.35
N ASP A 288 -4.95 15.61 11.37
CA ASP A 288 -3.57 15.15 11.54
C ASP A 288 -2.76 15.46 10.28
N LEU A 289 -1.55 15.97 10.46
CA LEU A 289 -0.72 16.47 9.34
C LEU A 289 -0.29 15.35 8.38
N THR A 290 0.14 14.22 8.93
CA THR A 290 0.58 13.07 8.14
C THR A 290 -0.60 12.45 7.38
N PHE A 291 -1.72 12.27 8.06
CA PHE A 291 -2.96 11.82 7.44
C PHE A 291 -3.39 12.75 6.29
N LEU A 292 -3.41 14.07 6.53
CA LEU A 292 -3.78 15.07 5.51
C LEU A 292 -2.85 15.02 4.30
N CYS A 293 -1.54 14.91 4.51
CA CYS A 293 -0.58 14.77 3.43
C CYS A 293 -0.88 13.55 2.54
N HIS A 294 -1.15 12.41 3.16
CA HIS A 294 -1.51 11.19 2.43
C HIS A 294 -2.87 11.31 1.73
N LEU A 295 -3.88 11.86 2.40
CA LEU A 295 -5.22 12.08 1.84
C LEU A 295 -5.16 12.89 0.55
N LEU A 296 -4.47 14.04 0.55
CA LEU A 296 -4.35 14.91 -0.63
C LEU A 296 -3.60 14.28 -1.80
N GLY A 297 -2.69 13.33 -1.53
CA GLY A 297 -1.94 12.58 -2.54
C GLY A 297 -2.68 11.35 -3.09
N THR A 298 -3.91 11.06 -2.69
CA THR A 298 -4.66 9.89 -3.14
C THR A 298 -5.08 9.99 -4.61
N PRO A 299 -5.25 8.86 -5.32
CA PRO A 299 -5.81 8.85 -6.67
C PRO A 299 -7.19 9.49 -6.77
N GLN A 300 -8.00 9.39 -5.70
CA GLN A 300 -9.32 10.02 -5.61
C GLN A 300 -9.20 11.55 -5.65
N MET A 301 -8.36 12.13 -4.80
CA MET A 301 -8.12 13.57 -4.80
C MET A 301 -7.54 14.04 -6.14
N LEU A 302 -6.58 13.28 -6.69
CA LEU A 302 -6.04 13.56 -8.03
C LEU A 302 -7.11 13.50 -9.13
N SER A 303 -8.08 12.59 -9.04
CA SER A 303 -9.21 12.52 -9.96
C SER A 303 -10.12 13.74 -9.83
N GLN A 304 -10.45 14.16 -8.61
CA GLN A 304 -11.21 15.39 -8.36
C GLN A 304 -10.48 16.62 -8.89
N TYR A 305 -9.17 16.76 -8.64
CA TYR A 305 -8.36 17.87 -9.17
C TYR A 305 -8.42 17.93 -10.69
N ARG A 306 -8.28 16.79 -11.38
CA ARG A 306 -8.36 16.72 -12.85
C ARG A 306 -9.75 17.05 -13.37
N SER A 307 -10.79 16.52 -12.74
CA SER A 307 -12.19 16.81 -13.12
C SER A 307 -12.53 18.28 -12.99
N LEU A 308 -12.13 18.92 -11.88
CA LEU A 308 -12.37 20.33 -11.63
C LEU A 308 -11.51 21.24 -12.53
N ALA A 309 -10.29 20.80 -12.89
CA ALA A 309 -9.40 21.55 -13.79
C ALA A 309 -9.78 21.42 -15.28
N ALA A 310 -10.54 20.39 -15.67
CA ALA A 310 -10.89 20.11 -17.07
C ALA A 310 -11.69 21.23 -17.78
N GLY A 311 -12.29 22.16 -17.02
CA GLY A 311 -12.99 23.33 -17.56
C GLY A 311 -12.13 24.60 -17.66
N SER A 312 -10.85 24.57 -17.26
CA SER A 312 -9.97 25.74 -17.27
C SER A 312 -9.01 25.72 -18.47
N THR A 313 -8.75 26.88 -19.03
CA THR A 313 -7.80 27.08 -20.16
C THR A 313 -6.34 26.76 -19.80
N VAL A 314 -6.04 26.60 -18.51
CA VAL A 314 -4.69 26.29 -18.00
C VAL A 314 -4.83 25.13 -17.02
N ASN A 315 -4.14 24.01 -17.28
CA ASN A 315 -4.11 22.81 -16.42
C ASN A 315 -3.34 23.07 -15.10
N ASN A 316 -3.68 24.13 -14.38
CA ASN A 316 -3.10 24.47 -13.09
C ASN A 316 -4.16 24.43 -11.98
N LEU A 317 -3.79 23.85 -10.83
CA LEU A 317 -4.60 23.92 -9.64
C LEU A 317 -4.58 25.37 -9.09
N ASN A 318 -5.73 25.83 -8.69
CA ASN A 318 -5.88 27.08 -7.94
C ASN A 318 -6.57 26.81 -6.59
N LYS A 319 -6.59 27.81 -5.72
CA LYS A 319 -7.15 27.66 -4.37
C LYS A 319 -8.65 27.31 -4.38
N GLU A 320 -9.40 27.85 -5.33
CA GLU A 320 -10.84 27.62 -5.49
C GLU A 320 -11.12 26.17 -5.91
N LEU A 321 -10.36 25.65 -6.88
CA LEU A 321 -10.49 24.25 -7.34
C LEU A 321 -10.17 23.28 -6.22
N VAL A 322 -9.07 23.48 -5.50
CA VAL A 322 -8.69 22.62 -4.37
C VAL A 322 -9.68 22.76 -3.22
N GLY A 323 -10.14 23.95 -2.92
CA GLY A 323 -11.14 24.21 -1.88
C GLY A 323 -12.51 23.58 -2.17
N ASN A 324 -12.86 23.40 -3.44
CA ASN A 324 -14.13 22.79 -3.87
C ASN A 324 -14.09 21.24 -3.87
N THR A 325 -12.96 20.62 -3.62
CA THR A 325 -12.92 19.17 -3.47
C THR A 325 -13.67 18.72 -2.23
N VAL A 326 -14.21 17.51 -2.30
CA VAL A 326 -14.88 16.87 -1.17
C VAL A 326 -13.93 15.85 -0.55
N VAL A 327 -13.73 15.97 0.74
CA VAL A 327 -12.92 15.05 1.54
C VAL A 327 -13.81 14.27 2.50
N THR A 328 -13.47 13.02 2.73
CA THR A 328 -14.12 12.18 3.72
C THR A 328 -13.11 11.97 4.85
N ILE A 329 -13.47 12.37 6.06
CA ILE A 329 -12.55 12.42 7.20
C ILE A 329 -13.09 11.68 8.42
N PRO A 330 -12.25 10.86 9.08
CA PRO A 330 -12.55 10.24 10.36
C PRO A 330 -12.32 11.21 11.54
N SER A 331 -12.56 10.74 12.75
CA SER A 331 -12.18 11.47 13.96
C SER A 331 -10.67 11.74 14.00
N ILE A 332 -10.25 12.83 14.67
CA ILE A 332 -8.84 13.21 14.78
C ILE A 332 -7.98 12.09 15.42
N THR A 333 -8.54 11.32 16.34
CA THR A 333 -7.88 10.18 16.98
C THR A 333 -7.59 9.08 15.95
N GLU A 334 -8.55 8.77 15.09
CA GLU A 334 -8.41 7.79 14.02
C GLU A 334 -7.44 8.28 12.93
N GLN A 335 -7.49 9.58 12.58
CA GLN A 335 -6.54 10.19 11.66
C GLN A 335 -5.09 10.03 12.13
N ARG A 336 -4.81 10.21 13.43
CA ARG A 336 -3.47 10.01 14.00
C ARG A 336 -3.01 8.57 13.84
N VAL A 337 -3.85 7.61 14.18
CA VAL A 337 -3.52 6.18 14.01
C VAL A 337 -3.24 5.85 12.56
N LEU A 338 -4.07 6.32 11.64
CA LEU A 338 -3.89 6.13 10.21
C LEU A 338 -2.62 6.82 9.70
N GLY A 339 -2.36 8.04 10.15
CA GLY A 339 -1.16 8.81 9.84
C GLY A 339 0.11 8.08 10.26
N ASP A 340 0.17 7.59 11.49
CA ASP A 340 1.30 6.82 12.02
C ASP A 340 1.57 5.55 11.19
N TYR A 341 0.53 4.81 10.80
CA TYR A 341 0.68 3.64 9.92
C TYR A 341 1.22 4.00 8.55
N LEU A 342 0.70 5.06 7.95
CA LEU A 342 1.13 5.52 6.63
C LEU A 342 2.58 5.99 6.64
N GLU A 343 3.01 6.70 7.68
CA GLU A 343 4.40 7.14 7.86
C GLU A 343 5.34 5.94 8.04
N GLN A 344 4.96 4.94 8.82
CA GLN A 344 5.75 3.73 8.98
C GLN A 344 5.89 2.96 7.67
N LEU A 345 4.84 2.88 6.84
CA LEU A 345 4.90 2.29 5.51
C LEU A 345 5.85 3.07 4.58
N ASP A 346 5.80 4.40 4.58
CA ASP A 346 6.71 5.24 3.80
C ASP A 346 8.17 5.06 4.23
N ASN A 347 8.43 4.93 5.53
CA ASN A 347 9.75 4.65 6.08
C ASN A 347 10.26 3.28 5.62
N LEU A 348 9.44 2.23 5.67
CA LEU A 348 9.79 0.90 5.17
C LEU A 348 10.09 0.92 3.67
N ILE A 349 9.30 1.62 2.87
CA ILE A 349 9.53 1.80 1.42
C ILE A 349 10.87 2.48 1.17
N THR A 350 11.14 3.55 1.92
CA THR A 350 12.38 4.32 1.79
C THR A 350 13.61 3.51 2.16
N LEU A 351 13.57 2.75 3.25
CA LEU A 351 14.64 1.85 3.67
C LEU A 351 14.94 0.76 2.62
N HIS A 352 13.90 0.16 2.06
CA HIS A 352 14.05 -0.81 0.97
C HIS A 352 14.71 -0.23 -0.26
N GLN A 353 14.32 0.99 -0.63
CA GLN A 353 14.88 1.68 -1.78
C GLN A 353 16.35 2.06 -1.58
N ARG A 354 16.75 2.42 -0.35
CA ARG A 354 18.15 2.70 0.00
C ARG A 354 19.01 1.44 -0.06
N LYS A 355 18.56 0.33 0.51
CA LYS A 355 19.25 -0.97 0.47
C LYS A 355 19.44 -1.46 -0.98
N GLY A 356 18.43 -1.29 -1.82
CA GLY A 356 18.50 -1.63 -3.23
C GLY A 356 19.52 -0.78 -4.03
N LYS A 357 19.69 0.51 -3.69
CA LYS A 357 20.70 1.37 -4.31
C LYS A 357 22.11 0.99 -3.86
N ALA A 358 22.32 0.69 -2.58
CA ALA A 358 23.61 0.27 -2.04
C ALA A 358 24.08 -1.07 -2.65
N ALA A 359 23.17 -2.02 -2.89
CA ALA A 359 23.49 -3.27 -3.56
C ALA A 359 23.92 -3.08 -5.04
N VAL A 360 23.35 -2.08 -5.72
CA VAL A 360 23.72 -1.76 -7.11
C VAL A 360 25.07 -1.03 -7.20
N THR A 361 25.36 -0.13 -6.25
CA THR A 361 26.65 0.57 -6.19
C THR A 361 27.80 -0.35 -5.73
N GLY A 362 27.54 -1.33 -4.87
CA GLY A 362 28.52 -2.37 -4.49
C GLY A 362 28.91 -3.26 -5.69
N CYS A 363 27.97 -3.60 -6.56
CA CYS A 363 28.25 -4.37 -7.78
C CYS A 363 29.06 -3.59 -8.84
N SER A 364 29.01 -2.26 -8.85
CA SER A 364 29.77 -1.47 -9.84
C SER A 364 31.25 -1.38 -9.51
N ASN A 365 31.64 -1.55 -8.25
CA ASN A 365 33.05 -1.57 -7.84
C ASN A 365 33.73 -2.95 -8.08
N ASP A 366 32.96 -4.04 -8.12
CA ASP A 366 33.48 -5.38 -8.40
C ASP A 366 33.48 -5.73 -9.91
N ALA A 367 32.83 -4.92 -10.77
CA ALA A 367 32.68 -5.18 -12.21
C ALA A 367 33.93 -4.87 -13.04
N ASN A 368 35.00 -4.36 -12.44
CA ASN A 368 36.28 -4.22 -13.15
C ASN A 368 37.03 -5.55 -13.35
N ASN A 369 36.45 -6.68 -12.91
CA ASN A 369 37.15 -7.97 -12.97
C ASN A 369 36.34 -9.17 -13.49
N SER A 370 35.18 -9.07 -14.08
CA SER A 370 34.63 -10.12 -14.99
C SER A 370 33.17 -9.90 -15.44
N LYS A 371 33.00 -9.88 -16.77
CA LYS A 371 31.80 -10.19 -17.59
C LYS A 371 30.51 -9.35 -17.39
N GLY A 372 30.41 -8.30 -18.19
CA GLY A 372 29.36 -7.28 -18.30
C GLY A 372 27.95 -7.70 -18.83
N VAL A 373 27.51 -8.96 -18.72
CA VAL A 373 26.21 -9.40 -19.24
C VAL A 373 25.14 -9.53 -18.15
N TYR A 374 25.52 -9.79 -16.91
CA TYR A 374 24.58 -10.01 -15.80
C TYR A 374 23.99 -8.74 -15.18
N CYS A 375 24.64 -7.59 -15.30
CA CYS A 375 24.16 -6.34 -14.69
C CYS A 375 22.97 -5.70 -15.42
N LYS A 376 22.84 -5.82 -16.74
CA LYS A 376 21.74 -5.19 -17.51
C LYS A 376 20.36 -5.81 -17.25
N ALA A 377 20.29 -7.10 -17.00
CA ALA A 377 19.04 -7.79 -16.69
C ALA A 377 18.52 -7.46 -15.27
N ARG A 378 19.42 -7.25 -14.31
CA ARG A 378 19.08 -6.81 -12.95
C ARG A 378 18.53 -5.38 -12.91
N ASP A 379 19.08 -4.47 -13.69
CA ASP A 379 18.66 -3.06 -13.73
C ASP A 379 17.25 -2.88 -14.30
N PHE A 380 16.88 -3.67 -15.31
CA PHE A 380 15.54 -3.63 -15.90
C PHE A 380 14.48 -4.22 -14.94
N GLY A 381 14.77 -5.33 -14.30
CA GLY A 381 13.90 -5.94 -13.29
C GLY A 381 13.69 -5.03 -12.07
N TYR A 382 14.74 -4.34 -11.63
CA TYR A 382 14.67 -3.41 -10.49
C TYR A 382 13.85 -2.13 -10.81
N LYS A 383 13.98 -1.57 -12.02
CA LYS A 383 13.18 -0.40 -12.45
C LYS A 383 11.69 -0.75 -12.58
N CYS A 384 11.34 -1.92 -13.13
CA CYS A 384 9.97 -2.41 -13.18
C CYS A 384 9.40 -2.68 -11.77
N TYR A 385 10.16 -3.32 -10.88
CA TYR A 385 9.77 -3.59 -9.51
C TYR A 385 9.49 -2.30 -8.71
N LYS A 386 10.33 -1.28 -8.89
CA LYS A 386 10.19 0.02 -8.23
C LYS A 386 8.92 0.77 -8.65
N LYS A 387 8.58 0.75 -9.95
CA LYS A 387 7.39 1.42 -10.49
C LYS A 387 6.08 0.73 -10.04
N VAL A 388 6.06 -0.60 -10.02
CA VAL A 388 4.91 -1.41 -9.65
C VAL A 388 4.64 -1.32 -8.13
N LYS A 389 5.67 -1.41 -7.28
CA LYS A 389 5.49 -1.45 -5.82
C LYS A 389 5.02 -0.11 -5.24
N SER A 390 5.55 1.01 -5.70
CA SER A 390 5.11 2.34 -5.24
C SER A 390 3.65 2.64 -5.66
N GLN A 391 3.27 2.20 -6.86
CA GLN A 391 1.93 2.40 -7.40
C GLN A 391 0.88 1.51 -6.74
N GLN A 392 1.26 0.27 -6.34
CA GLN A 392 0.33 -0.67 -5.68
C GLN A 392 0.13 -0.37 -4.19
N ILE A 393 1.15 0.11 -3.47
CA ILE A 393 0.97 0.57 -2.08
C ILE A 393 0.12 1.84 -2.08
N ARG A 394 0.30 2.75 -3.04
CA ARG A 394 -0.58 3.91 -3.24
C ARG A 394 -2.00 3.50 -3.64
N CYS A 395 -2.19 2.43 -4.42
CA CYS A 395 -3.51 1.87 -4.70
C CYS A 395 -4.16 1.23 -3.46
N LEU A 396 -3.40 0.55 -2.60
CA LEU A 396 -3.90 0.01 -1.32
C LEU A 396 -4.32 1.14 -0.36
N ILE A 397 -3.53 2.19 -0.27
CA ILE A 397 -3.87 3.41 0.48
C ILE A 397 -5.12 4.07 -0.11
N ALA A 398 -5.22 4.14 -1.44
CA ALA A 398 -6.40 4.67 -2.12
C ALA A 398 -7.64 3.81 -1.89
N VAL A 399 -7.52 2.49 -1.98
CA VAL A 399 -8.61 1.56 -1.66
C VAL A 399 -9.05 1.75 -0.21
N PHE A 400 -8.12 1.90 0.73
CA PHE A 400 -8.42 2.15 2.13
C PHE A 400 -9.19 3.45 2.35
N ILE A 401 -8.80 4.54 1.68
CA ILE A 401 -9.50 5.84 1.77
C ILE A 401 -10.79 5.87 0.92
N PHE A 402 -10.98 4.92 -0.02
CA PHE A 402 -12.14 4.85 -0.91
C PHE A 402 -13.28 3.98 -0.38
N PHE A 403 -12.98 2.95 0.40
CA PHE A 403 -13.98 2.01 0.93
C PHE A 403 -14.36 2.28 2.39
N VAL A 404 -13.81 3.30 2.97
CA VAL A 404 -14.21 3.91 4.23
C VAL A 404 -14.90 5.25 3.96
#